data_52dd584c93604685a3d4e3167265ca39
#
_entry.id   52dd584c93604685a3d4e3167265ca39
#
_cell.length_a   1.000
_cell.length_b   1.000
_cell.length_c   1.000
_cell.angle_alpha   90.00
_cell.angle_beta   90.00
_cell.angle_gamma   90.00
#
_symmetry.space_group_name_H-M   'P 1'
#
loop_
_entity.id
_entity.type
_entity.pdbx_description
1 polymer ?
#
loop_
_entity_poly.entity_id
_entity_poly.type
_entity_poly.pdbx_seq_one_letter_code
_entity_poly.pdbx_strand_id
1 'polypeptide(L)'
;MKKLLLILFIIPIIGFGQSETKREYYSSGKLLSIIDYTDGVRNGSCKYFWDYGAWAIMSESNYKNGKLIGPSKSYYKNGRLESHGTYKYTESGVYSRKDGVWKYYYDNGQLQRESIIKDGGEELKFYDRDGEILPMEDGC
;
A
#
# COMPACT_ATOMS: atom_id res chain seq x y z
N MET A 1 -47.50 48.14 -7.43
CA MET A 1 -46.72 47.19 -6.62
C MET A 1 -45.79 46.38 -7.55
N LYS A 2 -44.51 46.67 -7.58
CA LYS A 2 -43.51 45.94 -8.42
C LYS A 2 -43.13 44.66 -7.70
N LYS A 3 -43.47 43.48 -8.26
CA LYS A 3 -43.01 42.18 -7.76
C LYS A 3 -41.52 42.01 -8.12
N LEU A 4 -40.64 41.96 -7.09
CA LEU A 4 -39.25 41.65 -7.25
C LEU A 4 -39.12 40.13 -7.45
N LEU A 5 -38.77 39.71 -8.66
CA LEU A 5 -38.52 38.31 -8.98
C LEU A 5 -37.05 38.01 -8.56
N LEU A 6 -36.90 37.32 -7.42
CA LEU A 6 -35.62 36.84 -6.95
C LEU A 6 -35.23 35.62 -7.79
N ILE A 7 -34.39 35.80 -8.81
CA ILE A 7 -33.82 34.68 -9.59
C ILE A 7 -32.68 34.11 -8.74
N LEU A 8 -32.96 32.98 -8.09
CA LEU A 8 -31.95 32.20 -7.40
C LEU A 8 -31.07 31.50 -8.45
N PHE A 9 -29.90 32.04 -8.74
CA PHE A 9 -28.90 31.34 -9.54
C PHE A 9 -28.36 30.18 -8.69
N ILE A 10 -28.86 28.96 -8.98
CA ILE A 10 -28.24 27.73 -8.52
C ILE A 10 -26.97 27.58 -9.37
N ILE A 11 -25.84 28.07 -8.86
CA ILE A 11 -24.53 27.74 -9.44
C ILE A 11 -24.31 26.27 -9.15
N PRO A 12 -24.17 25.38 -10.16
CA PRO A 12 -23.76 24.02 -9.88
C PRO A 12 -22.38 24.11 -9.26
N ILE A 13 -22.29 23.76 -7.97
CA ILE A 13 -21.01 23.51 -7.31
C ILE A 13 -20.45 22.30 -8.04
N ILE A 14 -19.55 22.51 -8.99
CA ILE A 14 -18.73 21.47 -9.56
C ILE A 14 -17.88 20.99 -8.40
N GLY A 15 -18.30 19.91 -7.77
CA GLY A 15 -17.57 19.27 -6.68
C GLY A 15 -16.23 18.79 -7.24
N PHE A 16 -15.18 19.58 -7.05
CA PHE A 16 -13.84 19.05 -7.11
C PHE A 16 -13.78 17.99 -6.01
N GLY A 17 -13.41 16.74 -6.37
CA GLY A 17 -13.27 15.66 -5.41
C GLY A 17 -12.49 16.13 -4.20
N GLN A 18 -13.07 15.97 -3.01
CA GLN A 18 -12.46 16.44 -1.77
C GLN A 18 -11.32 15.49 -1.39
N SER A 19 -10.08 15.95 -1.56
CA SER A 19 -8.90 15.23 -1.11
C SER A 19 -8.57 15.60 0.33
N GLU A 20 -8.30 14.60 1.17
CA GLU A 20 -7.90 14.76 2.57
C GLU A 20 -6.83 13.73 2.94
N THR A 21 -5.97 14.10 3.88
CA THR A 21 -5.01 13.17 4.51
C THR A 21 -5.44 12.93 5.95
N LYS A 22 -5.79 11.69 6.29
CA LYS A 22 -6.13 11.29 7.66
C LYS A 22 -4.92 10.77 8.41
N ARG A 23 -4.85 11.12 9.69
CA ARG A 23 -3.89 10.59 10.65
C ARG A 23 -4.62 9.90 11.76
N GLU A 24 -4.21 8.68 12.04
CA GLU A 24 -4.72 7.90 13.16
C GLU A 24 -3.59 7.66 14.16
N TYR A 25 -3.95 7.46 15.43
CA TYR A 25 -2.99 7.33 16.51
C TYR A 25 -3.30 6.10 17.34
N TYR A 26 -2.27 5.47 17.85
CA TYR A 26 -2.38 4.43 18.88
C TYR A 26 -2.92 5.01 20.18
N SER A 27 -3.38 4.15 21.10
CA SER A 27 -3.74 4.55 22.46
C SER A 27 -2.57 5.15 23.26
N SER A 28 -1.33 4.84 22.86
CA SER A 28 -0.10 5.45 23.39
C SER A 28 0.11 6.91 22.95
N GLY A 29 -0.72 7.42 22.03
CA GLY A 29 -0.58 8.75 21.42
C GLY A 29 0.40 8.80 20.25
N LYS A 30 1.09 7.71 19.92
CA LYS A 30 1.99 7.65 18.75
C LYS A 30 1.20 7.50 17.46
N LEU A 31 1.77 7.98 16.38
CA LEU A 31 1.17 7.89 15.05
C LEU A 31 1.02 6.42 14.61
N LEU A 32 -0.20 6.04 14.23
CA LEU A 32 -0.53 4.73 13.69
C LEU A 32 -0.49 4.74 12.17
N SER A 33 -1.14 5.74 11.54
CA SER A 33 -1.24 5.80 10.08
C SER A 33 -1.31 7.22 9.53
N ILE A 34 -0.87 7.35 8.28
CA ILE A 34 -1.14 8.52 7.41
C ILE A 34 -1.69 7.96 6.11
N ILE A 35 -2.91 8.35 5.75
CA ILE A 35 -3.61 7.79 4.61
C ILE A 35 -4.29 8.91 3.82
N ASP A 36 -4.05 8.95 2.51
CA ASP A 36 -4.70 9.87 1.60
C ASP A 36 -6.04 9.30 1.09
N TYR A 37 -7.04 10.16 1.07
CA TYR A 37 -8.39 9.89 0.60
C TYR A 37 -8.82 10.91 -0.43
N THR A 38 -9.68 10.48 -1.35
CA THR A 38 -10.48 11.36 -2.24
C THR A 38 -11.92 10.88 -2.17
N ASP A 39 -12.85 11.78 -1.84
CA ASP A 39 -14.29 11.48 -1.65
C ASP A 39 -14.54 10.29 -0.71
N GLY A 40 -13.76 10.21 0.39
CA GLY A 40 -13.89 9.16 1.40
C GLY A 40 -13.29 7.80 1.00
N VAL A 41 -12.69 7.69 -0.20
CA VAL A 41 -12.04 6.47 -0.70
C VAL A 41 -10.53 6.63 -0.65
N ARG A 42 -9.79 5.59 -0.22
CA ARG A 42 -8.30 5.62 -0.24
C ARG A 42 -7.79 5.89 -1.65
N ASN A 43 -7.04 6.97 -1.82
CA ASN A 43 -6.52 7.40 -3.11
C ASN A 43 -5.25 8.21 -2.92
N GLY A 44 -4.10 7.60 -3.13
CA GLY A 44 -2.79 8.16 -2.85
C GLY A 44 -1.96 7.31 -1.90
N SER A 45 -1.11 7.95 -1.12
CA SER A 45 -0.18 7.30 -0.19
C SER A 45 -0.89 6.72 1.03
N CYS A 46 -0.39 5.58 1.48
CA CYS A 46 -0.82 4.92 2.71
C CYS A 46 0.41 4.45 3.47
N LYS A 47 0.61 4.97 4.67
CA LYS A 47 1.73 4.61 5.54
C LYS A 47 1.22 4.17 6.90
N TYR A 48 1.77 3.08 7.42
CA TYR A 48 1.57 2.62 8.78
C TYR A 48 2.88 2.68 9.56
N PHE A 49 2.77 2.88 10.84
CA PHE A 49 3.90 3.03 11.75
C PHE A 49 3.80 2.05 12.90
N TRP A 50 4.93 1.64 13.44
CA TRP A 50 5.00 0.82 14.64
C TRP A 50 4.70 1.65 15.90
N ASP A 51 4.06 1.05 16.89
CA ASP A 51 3.84 1.69 18.21
C ASP A 51 5.11 1.73 19.05
N TYR A 52 6.25 2.06 18.43
CA TYR A 52 7.50 2.29 19.15
C TYR A 52 8.40 3.25 18.37
N GLY A 53 9.36 3.91 19.08
CA GLY A 53 10.22 4.90 18.44
C GLY A 53 9.46 6.13 17.93
N ALA A 54 10.17 7.05 17.30
CA ALA A 54 9.59 8.17 16.59
C ALA A 54 9.55 7.85 15.09
N TRP A 55 8.35 7.73 14.52
CA TRP A 55 8.14 7.56 13.08
C TRP A 55 8.72 6.25 12.47
N ALA A 56 8.77 5.16 13.26
CA ALA A 56 9.23 3.86 12.76
C ALA A 56 8.20 3.29 11.79
N ILE A 57 8.50 3.35 10.49
CA ILE A 57 7.60 2.88 9.42
C ILE A 57 7.44 1.37 9.51
N MET A 58 6.19 0.91 9.47
CA MET A 58 5.82 -0.50 9.35
C MET A 58 5.58 -0.89 7.90
N SER A 59 4.85 -0.05 7.15
CA SER A 59 4.60 -0.29 5.73
C SER A 59 4.27 0.98 4.96
N GLU A 60 4.55 0.94 3.66
CA GLU A 60 4.22 1.97 2.68
C GLU A 60 3.56 1.31 1.47
N SER A 61 2.49 1.90 1.00
CA SER A 61 1.77 1.44 -0.19
C SER A 61 1.03 2.59 -0.85
N ASN A 62 0.52 2.35 -2.05
CA ASN A 62 -0.28 3.32 -2.79
C ASN A 62 -1.64 2.73 -3.14
N TYR A 63 -2.64 3.58 -3.12
CA TYR A 63 -4.01 3.24 -3.47
C TYR A 63 -4.50 4.12 -4.62
N LYS A 64 -5.34 3.56 -5.46
CA LYS A 64 -6.12 4.29 -6.45
C LYS A 64 -7.54 3.75 -6.42
N ASN A 65 -8.51 4.64 -6.16
CA ASN A 65 -9.93 4.28 -6.04
C ASN A 65 -10.17 3.10 -5.09
N GLY A 66 -9.55 3.13 -3.91
CA GLY A 66 -9.69 2.11 -2.86
C GLY A 66 -8.88 0.83 -3.07
N LYS A 67 -8.12 0.70 -4.14
CA LYS A 67 -7.37 -0.52 -4.50
C LYS A 67 -5.87 -0.27 -4.45
N LEU A 68 -5.11 -1.26 -3.95
CA LEU A 68 -3.64 -1.24 -3.97
C LEU A 68 -3.12 -1.19 -5.41
N ILE A 69 -2.14 -0.31 -5.67
CA ILE A 69 -1.47 -0.19 -6.96
C ILE A 69 -0.05 0.33 -6.79
N GLY A 70 0.85 -0.09 -7.69
CA GLY A 70 2.23 0.39 -7.69
C GLY A 70 3.07 -0.19 -6.55
N PRO A 71 4.18 0.47 -6.20
CA PRO A 71 5.13 -0.02 -5.22
C PRO A 71 4.53 -0.19 -3.83
N SER A 72 4.94 -1.27 -3.15
CA SER A 72 4.62 -1.53 -1.75
C SER A 72 5.86 -2.06 -1.04
N LYS A 73 6.04 -1.64 0.22
CA LYS A 73 7.15 -2.04 1.09
C LYS A 73 6.64 -2.32 2.49
N SER A 74 7.26 -3.29 3.17
CA SER A 74 7.13 -3.48 4.61
C SER A 74 8.49 -3.53 5.28
N TYR A 75 8.51 -3.23 6.57
CA TYR A 75 9.74 -3.09 7.35
C TYR A 75 9.61 -3.80 8.69
N TYR A 76 10.66 -4.45 9.10
CA TYR A 76 10.81 -4.99 10.45
C TYR A 76 10.86 -3.87 11.50
N LYS A 77 10.64 -4.24 12.77
CA LYS A 77 10.79 -3.32 13.90
C LYS A 77 12.18 -2.70 14.01
N ASN A 78 13.23 -3.37 13.52
CA ASN A 78 14.60 -2.83 13.49
C ASN A 78 14.82 -1.83 12.33
N GLY A 79 13.79 -1.50 11.53
CA GLY A 79 13.83 -0.57 10.41
C GLY A 79 14.36 -1.17 9.11
N ARG A 80 14.79 -2.43 9.10
CA ARG A 80 15.22 -3.10 7.88
C ARG A 80 14.03 -3.49 7.02
N LEU A 81 14.25 -3.51 5.71
CA LEU A 81 13.25 -3.92 4.74
C LEU A 81 12.87 -5.40 4.98
N GLU A 82 11.58 -5.68 5.13
CA GLU A 82 11.01 -7.02 5.25
C GLU A 82 10.54 -7.55 3.91
N SER A 83 9.84 -6.71 3.13
CA SER A 83 9.42 -7.07 1.79
C SER A 83 9.23 -5.86 0.90
N HIS A 84 9.33 -6.07 -0.42
CA HIS A 84 8.90 -5.10 -1.41
C HIS A 84 8.47 -5.77 -2.71
N GLY A 85 7.64 -5.07 -3.46
CA GLY A 85 7.17 -5.48 -4.77
C GLY A 85 6.16 -4.47 -5.31
N THR A 86 5.43 -4.89 -6.33
CA THR A 86 4.46 -4.04 -7.01
C THR A 86 3.10 -4.72 -7.06
N TYR A 87 2.05 -3.93 -6.87
CA TYR A 87 0.66 -4.34 -7.12
C TYR A 87 0.18 -3.76 -8.44
N LYS A 88 -0.60 -4.54 -9.18
CA LYS A 88 -1.37 -4.07 -10.35
C LYS A 88 -2.81 -4.52 -10.28
N TYR A 89 -3.65 -3.88 -11.06
CA TYR A 89 -5.02 -4.35 -11.24
C TYR A 89 -5.05 -5.65 -12.04
N THR A 90 -6.00 -6.52 -11.73
CA THR A 90 -6.37 -7.61 -12.63
C THR A 90 -6.97 -7.05 -13.92
N GLU A 91 -7.02 -7.84 -14.99
CA GLU A 91 -7.62 -7.43 -16.26
C GLU A 91 -9.08 -6.95 -16.12
N SER A 92 -9.84 -7.57 -15.21
CA SER A 92 -11.19 -7.14 -14.86
C SER A 92 -11.25 -5.78 -14.14
N GLY A 93 -10.11 -5.27 -13.65
CA GLY A 93 -10.04 -4.04 -12.83
C GLY A 93 -10.69 -4.16 -11.44
N VAL A 94 -11.20 -5.35 -11.07
CA VAL A 94 -11.93 -5.56 -9.81
C VAL A 94 -11.00 -5.73 -8.62
N TYR A 95 -9.88 -6.45 -8.80
CA TYR A 95 -8.94 -6.79 -7.73
C TYR A 95 -7.56 -6.23 -8.02
N SER A 96 -6.79 -6.05 -6.94
CA SER A 96 -5.35 -5.83 -7.00
C SER A 96 -4.62 -7.14 -6.72
N ARG A 97 -3.56 -7.42 -7.46
CA ARG A 97 -2.69 -8.57 -7.24
C ARG A 97 -1.23 -8.16 -7.26
N LYS A 98 -0.39 -8.95 -6.63
CA LYS A 98 1.07 -8.83 -6.78
C LYS A 98 1.45 -9.04 -8.24
N ASP A 99 2.46 -8.32 -8.70
CA ASP A 99 2.95 -8.38 -10.07
C ASP A 99 4.47 -8.32 -10.13
N GLY A 100 5.06 -9.01 -11.10
CA GLY A 100 6.50 -9.05 -11.29
C GLY A 100 7.23 -9.69 -10.11
N VAL A 101 8.38 -9.13 -9.75
CA VAL A 101 9.24 -9.70 -8.70
C VAL A 101 8.87 -9.11 -7.34
N TRP A 102 8.58 -10.01 -6.40
CA TRP A 102 8.45 -9.69 -4.99
C TRP A 102 9.63 -10.28 -4.23
N LYS A 103 10.28 -9.46 -3.40
CA LYS A 103 11.42 -9.85 -2.58
C LYS A 103 11.06 -9.78 -1.10
N TYR A 104 11.50 -10.77 -0.35
CA TYR A 104 11.33 -10.90 1.09
C TYR A 104 12.68 -11.11 1.71
N TYR A 105 12.93 -10.49 2.84
CA TYR A 105 14.22 -10.47 3.51
C TYR A 105 14.09 -11.01 4.92
N TYR A 106 15.16 -11.57 5.43
CA TYR A 106 15.32 -11.83 6.85
C TYR A 106 15.54 -10.52 7.62
N ASP A 107 15.38 -10.59 8.94
CA ASP A 107 15.61 -9.46 9.84
C ASP A 107 17.09 -9.01 9.92
N ASN A 108 18.03 -9.85 9.45
CA ASN A 108 19.44 -9.50 9.25
C ASN A 108 19.70 -8.74 7.94
N GLY A 109 18.70 -8.66 7.02
CA GLY A 109 18.76 -7.98 5.73
C GLY A 109 19.15 -8.88 4.54
N GLN A 110 19.43 -10.16 4.78
CA GLN A 110 19.69 -11.12 3.71
C GLN A 110 18.39 -11.48 2.99
N LEU A 111 18.47 -11.73 1.69
CA LEU A 111 17.35 -12.18 0.89
C LEU A 111 16.88 -13.55 1.39
N GLN A 112 15.58 -13.67 1.67
CA GLN A 112 14.96 -14.90 2.11
C GLN A 112 14.23 -15.61 0.97
N ARG A 113 13.51 -14.86 0.16
CA ARG A 113 12.68 -15.39 -0.91
C ARG A 113 12.48 -14.38 -2.02
N GLU A 114 12.51 -14.86 -3.25
CA GLU A 114 11.95 -14.17 -4.41
C GLU A 114 10.71 -14.91 -4.90
N SER A 115 9.69 -14.14 -5.25
CA SER A 115 8.46 -14.61 -5.86
C SER A 115 8.31 -13.89 -7.19
N ILE A 116 8.38 -14.64 -8.29
CA ILE A 116 8.28 -14.09 -9.65
C ILE A 116 6.91 -14.43 -10.20
N ILE A 117 6.08 -13.41 -10.35
CA ILE A 117 4.69 -13.56 -10.76
C ILE A 117 4.56 -13.16 -12.24
N LYS A 118 4.21 -14.14 -13.08
CA LYS A 118 4.02 -13.97 -14.53
C LYS A 118 2.82 -14.79 -14.97
N ASP A 119 1.99 -14.22 -15.85
CA ASP A 119 0.92 -14.93 -16.60
C ASP A 119 0.02 -15.82 -15.74
N GLY A 120 -0.21 -15.39 -14.48
CA GLY A 120 -1.06 -16.13 -13.52
C GLY A 120 -0.34 -17.25 -12.76
N GLY A 121 0.95 -17.49 -13.05
CA GLY A 121 1.81 -18.40 -12.29
C GLY A 121 2.71 -17.65 -11.31
N GLU A 122 3.30 -18.36 -10.36
CA GLU A 122 4.28 -17.87 -9.41
C GLU A 122 5.46 -18.86 -9.35
N GLU A 123 6.66 -18.34 -9.60
CA GLU A 123 7.91 -19.07 -9.39
C GLU A 123 8.53 -18.57 -8.08
N LEU A 124 8.97 -19.48 -7.22
CA LEU A 124 9.57 -19.17 -5.92
C LEU A 124 11.03 -19.58 -5.91
N LYS A 125 11.89 -18.74 -5.32
CA LYS A 125 13.27 -19.04 -4.97
C LYS A 125 13.48 -18.73 -3.51
N PHE A 126 14.08 -19.64 -2.79
CA PHE A 126 14.37 -19.50 -1.37
C PHE A 126 15.86 -19.45 -1.11
N TYR A 127 16.25 -18.72 -0.09
CA TYR A 127 17.64 -18.51 0.31
C TYR A 127 17.73 -18.71 1.84
N ASP A 128 18.84 -19.23 2.28
CA ASP A 128 19.13 -19.31 3.70
C ASP A 128 19.64 -17.96 4.27
N ARG A 129 19.99 -17.94 5.56
CA ARG A 129 20.47 -16.71 6.23
C ARG A 129 21.87 -16.27 5.79
N ASP A 130 22.60 -17.11 5.08
CA ASP A 130 23.94 -16.85 4.54
C ASP A 130 23.86 -16.41 3.06
N GLY A 131 22.66 -16.50 2.45
CA GLY A 131 22.38 -16.08 1.07
C GLY A 131 22.54 -17.20 0.05
N GLU A 132 22.72 -18.45 0.47
CA GLU A 132 22.78 -19.62 -0.41
C GLU A 132 21.37 -20.04 -0.84
N ILE A 133 21.23 -20.44 -2.10
CA ILE A 133 19.95 -20.91 -2.66
C ILE A 133 19.60 -22.26 -2.05
N LEU A 134 18.40 -22.31 -1.45
CA LEU A 134 17.85 -23.56 -0.97
C LEU A 134 17.26 -24.37 -2.14
N PRO A 135 17.62 -25.65 -2.31
CA PRO A 135 17.01 -26.49 -3.32
C PRO A 135 15.51 -26.60 -3.06
N MET A 136 14.70 -26.49 -4.09
CA MET A 136 13.29 -26.88 -4.01
C MET A 136 13.28 -28.41 -3.83
N GLU A 137 12.81 -28.89 -2.68
CA GLU A 137 12.53 -30.33 -2.56
C GLU A 137 11.41 -30.64 -3.55
N ASP A 138 11.69 -31.51 -4.52
CA ASP A 138 10.69 -32.05 -5.42
C ASP A 138 9.67 -32.78 -4.54
N GLY A 139 8.52 -32.12 -4.31
CA GLY A 139 7.46 -32.70 -3.52
C GLY A 139 6.99 -34.01 -4.14
N CYS A 140 7.04 -35.07 -3.36
CA CYS A 140 6.41 -36.35 -3.66
C CYS A 140 4.91 -36.20 -3.90
#